data_2daf6d1dc3d33159eda36e42008d0dda
#
_entry.id   2daf6d1dc3d33159eda36e42008d0dda
#
_cell.length_a   1.000
_cell.length_b   1.000
_cell.length_c   1.000
_cell.angle_alpha   90.00
_cell.angle_beta   90.00
_cell.angle_gamma   90.00
#
_symmetry.space_group_name_H-M   'P 1'
#
loop_
_entity.id
_entity.type
_entity.pdbx_description
1 polymer ?
#
loop_
_entity_poly.entity_id
_entity_poly.type
_entity_poly.pdbx_seq_one_letter_code
_entity_poly.pdbx_strand_id
1 'polypeptide(L)'
;CGGCGASLSAHIGLDVEAVQDNSIRYHGLDALRGMAMLLGIVLHAALPYIPNVEAFWPADESSSHVINTIFQFIHIWRMPLFFILAGFFANLIISKKSWKSWWGNRLLRIGLPIMVFFPLMSLTLPWIFKYGRTEEFLFFYSNEGQPFHLWFLWHLIIFVILTALFRFHYLIGASVFRSLDRIGMGFIGNACRKSRRTLSGVLFRSRVPIGFIIACWVVNFSTGGEIILNLGASLLYFGLGYSLYRNSSLFM
;
A
#
# COMPACT_ATOMS: atom_id res chain seq x y z
N CYS A 1 64.63 -18.77 -4.67
CA CYS A 1 63.60 -17.77 -5.04
C CYS A 1 62.29 -18.48 -5.36
N GLY A 2 61.52 -18.76 -4.36
CA GLY A 2 60.21 -19.36 -4.50
C GLY A 2 59.40 -18.98 -3.26
N GLY A 3 58.56 -17.93 -3.35
CA GLY A 3 57.80 -17.56 -2.17
C GLY A 3 57.00 -16.23 -2.29
N CYS A 4 56.52 -15.86 -3.48
CA CYS A 4 55.72 -14.63 -3.64
C CYS A 4 54.40 -14.80 -4.45
N GLY A 5 53.96 -16.03 -4.70
CA GLY A 5 52.74 -16.26 -5.51
C GLY A 5 51.49 -16.70 -4.73
N ALA A 6 51.62 -17.02 -3.44
CA ALA A 6 50.53 -17.65 -2.69
C ALA A 6 49.68 -16.71 -1.81
N SER A 7 50.10 -15.43 -1.66
CA SER A 7 49.35 -14.49 -0.77
C SER A 7 48.34 -13.59 -1.48
N LEU A 8 48.42 -13.49 -2.81
CA LEU A 8 47.47 -12.60 -3.56
C LEU A 8 46.15 -13.23 -3.92
N SER A 9 46.13 -14.57 -4.06
CA SER A 9 44.85 -15.29 -4.35
C SER A 9 43.97 -15.52 -3.12
N ALA A 10 44.52 -15.47 -1.91
CA ALA A 10 43.76 -15.59 -0.68
C ALA A 10 43.00 -14.30 -0.29
N HIS A 11 43.50 -13.11 -0.69
CA HIS A 11 42.83 -11.85 -0.39
C HIS A 11 41.69 -11.53 -1.35
N ILE A 12 41.74 -12.04 -2.60
CA ILE A 12 40.65 -11.82 -3.58
C ILE A 12 39.44 -12.73 -3.30
N GLY A 13 39.63 -13.88 -2.67
CA GLY A 13 38.55 -14.79 -2.31
C GLY A 13 37.72 -14.36 -1.11
N LEU A 14 38.26 -13.55 -0.19
CA LEU A 14 37.56 -13.09 1.01
C LEU A 14 36.68 -11.87 0.78
N ASP A 15 36.93 -11.09 -0.26
CA ASP A 15 36.15 -9.89 -0.57
C ASP A 15 34.92 -10.17 -1.43
N VAL A 16 34.81 -11.35 -2.04
CA VAL A 16 33.63 -11.73 -2.86
C VAL A 16 32.53 -12.40 -2.03
N GLU A 17 32.87 -12.99 -0.90
CA GLU A 17 31.84 -13.58 0.00
C GLU A 17 31.19 -12.54 0.95
N ALA A 18 31.75 -11.35 1.09
CA ALA A 18 31.25 -10.34 2.05
C ALA A 18 30.11 -9.45 1.50
N VAL A 19 29.66 -9.65 0.27
CA VAL A 19 28.56 -8.88 -0.36
C VAL A 19 27.36 -9.79 -0.71
N GLN A 20 27.14 -10.87 -0.02
CA GLN A 20 25.81 -11.44 0.05
C GLN A 20 24.98 -10.57 1.01
N ASP A 21 24.44 -9.48 0.45
CA ASP A 21 23.39 -8.68 1.08
C ASP A 21 22.24 -9.63 1.46
N ASN A 22 22.24 -10.03 2.73
CA ASN A 22 21.20 -10.86 3.37
C ASN A 22 19.90 -10.06 3.48
N SER A 23 19.46 -9.49 2.35
CA SER A 23 18.11 -8.95 2.23
C SER A 23 17.16 -10.16 2.22
N ILE A 24 16.60 -10.49 3.37
CA ILE A 24 15.50 -11.46 3.46
C ILE A 24 14.42 -10.98 2.49
N ARG A 25 14.36 -11.60 1.31
CA ARG A 25 13.31 -11.38 0.33
C ARG A 25 12.14 -12.28 0.69
N TYR A 26 11.00 -11.67 0.90
CA TYR A 26 9.75 -12.41 1.14
C TYR A 26 9.13 -12.83 -0.21
N HIS A 27 9.77 -13.79 -0.88
CA HIS A 27 9.35 -14.26 -2.22
C HIS A 27 7.87 -14.65 -2.28
N GLY A 28 7.34 -15.25 -1.22
CA GLY A 28 5.92 -15.61 -1.12
C GLY A 28 5.00 -14.39 -1.15
N LEU A 29 5.36 -13.29 -0.47
CA LEU A 29 4.56 -12.06 -0.47
C LEU A 29 4.66 -11.30 -1.81
N ASP A 30 5.82 -11.36 -2.48
CA ASP A 30 5.98 -10.80 -3.81
C ASP A 30 5.17 -11.60 -4.85
N ALA A 31 5.16 -12.94 -4.75
CA ALA A 31 4.33 -13.81 -5.59
C ALA A 31 2.83 -13.55 -5.36
N LEU A 32 2.41 -13.45 -4.10
CA LEU A 32 1.02 -13.13 -3.73
C LEU A 32 0.57 -11.78 -4.32
N ARG A 33 1.44 -10.79 -4.30
CA ARG A 33 1.18 -9.49 -4.91
C ARG A 33 1.05 -9.60 -6.43
N GLY A 34 1.92 -10.38 -7.08
CA GLY A 34 1.86 -10.64 -8.52
C GLY A 34 0.55 -11.34 -8.92
N MET A 35 0.15 -12.38 -8.18
CA MET A 35 -1.14 -13.07 -8.38
C MET A 35 -2.33 -12.12 -8.23
N ALA A 36 -2.34 -11.29 -7.18
CA ALA A 36 -3.42 -10.33 -6.97
C ALA A 36 -3.49 -9.28 -8.09
N MET A 37 -2.37 -8.90 -8.71
CA MET A 37 -2.35 -8.05 -9.90
C MET A 37 -2.95 -8.75 -11.12
N LEU A 38 -2.56 -10.00 -11.39
CA LEU A 38 -3.11 -10.80 -12.49
C LEU A 38 -4.62 -10.99 -12.35
N LEU A 39 -5.10 -11.32 -11.14
CA LEU A 39 -6.54 -11.40 -10.86
C LEU A 39 -7.25 -10.08 -11.13
N GLY A 40 -6.57 -8.93 -11.01
CA GLY A 40 -7.11 -7.64 -11.39
C GLY A 40 -7.42 -7.53 -12.88
N ILE A 41 -6.54 -8.02 -13.72
CA ILE A 41 -6.75 -8.05 -15.17
C ILE A 41 -7.95 -8.95 -15.50
N VAL A 42 -8.02 -10.13 -14.89
CA VAL A 42 -9.15 -11.05 -15.05
C VAL A 42 -10.47 -10.40 -14.65
N LEU A 43 -10.50 -9.67 -13.52
CA LEU A 43 -11.70 -8.97 -13.09
C LEU A 43 -12.16 -7.90 -14.09
N HIS A 44 -11.23 -7.11 -14.62
CA HIS A 44 -11.59 -6.07 -15.58
C HIS A 44 -12.04 -6.67 -16.93
N ALA A 45 -11.47 -7.80 -17.34
CA ALA A 45 -11.92 -8.54 -18.51
C ALA A 45 -13.30 -9.19 -18.30
N ALA A 46 -13.68 -9.51 -17.07
CA ALA A 46 -14.98 -10.10 -16.74
C ALA A 46 -16.12 -9.07 -16.62
N LEU A 47 -15.80 -7.76 -16.46
CA LEU A 47 -16.80 -6.70 -16.27
C LEU A 47 -17.91 -6.68 -17.34
N PRO A 48 -17.63 -6.78 -18.65
CA PRO A 48 -18.68 -6.75 -19.67
C PRO A 48 -19.74 -7.85 -19.53
N TYR A 49 -19.40 -8.96 -18.87
CA TYR A 49 -20.27 -10.13 -18.70
C TYR A 49 -21.05 -10.15 -17.39
N ILE A 50 -20.99 -9.07 -16.59
CA ILE A 50 -21.71 -8.96 -15.33
C ILE A 50 -23.12 -8.43 -15.60
N PRO A 51 -24.19 -9.03 -15.02
CA PRO A 51 -25.53 -8.51 -15.16
C PRO A 51 -25.66 -7.06 -14.64
N ASN A 52 -26.43 -6.24 -15.37
CA ASN A 52 -26.74 -4.84 -15.05
C ASN A 52 -25.49 -3.91 -15.01
N VAL A 53 -24.45 -4.24 -15.77
CA VAL A 53 -23.22 -3.44 -15.82
C VAL A 53 -23.36 -2.22 -16.74
N GLU A 54 -24.37 -2.18 -17.60
CA GLU A 54 -24.59 -1.16 -18.64
C GLU A 54 -24.62 0.27 -18.08
N ALA A 55 -25.00 0.42 -16.79
CA ALA A 55 -25.09 1.73 -16.17
C ALA A 55 -23.71 2.45 -16.07
N PHE A 56 -22.61 1.69 -15.95
CA PHE A 56 -21.28 2.24 -15.73
C PHE A 56 -20.17 1.66 -16.61
N TRP A 57 -20.42 0.52 -17.29
CA TRP A 57 -19.45 -0.16 -18.15
C TRP A 57 -20.10 -0.62 -19.46
N PRO A 58 -19.38 -0.64 -20.61
CA PRO A 58 -19.89 -1.30 -21.82
C PRO A 58 -20.17 -2.78 -21.53
N ALA A 59 -21.39 -3.21 -21.80
CA ALA A 59 -21.87 -4.58 -21.56
C ALA A 59 -21.78 -5.42 -22.85
N ASP A 60 -21.60 -6.72 -22.67
CA ASP A 60 -21.78 -7.73 -23.70
C ASP A 60 -23.24 -8.20 -23.71
N GLU A 61 -23.74 -8.71 -24.84
CA GLU A 61 -25.09 -9.28 -24.93
C GLU A 61 -25.27 -10.52 -24.04
N SER A 62 -24.15 -11.24 -23.76
CA SER A 62 -24.14 -12.42 -22.91
C SER A 62 -23.76 -12.08 -21.48
N SER A 63 -24.71 -12.08 -20.55
CA SER A 63 -24.43 -11.92 -19.12
C SER A 63 -24.42 -13.26 -18.39
N SER A 64 -23.61 -13.38 -17.32
CA SER A 64 -23.47 -14.61 -16.53
C SER A 64 -23.47 -14.34 -15.03
N HIS A 65 -24.40 -14.92 -14.29
CA HIS A 65 -24.40 -14.89 -12.83
C HIS A 65 -23.21 -15.61 -12.18
N VAL A 66 -22.68 -16.64 -12.86
CA VAL A 66 -21.49 -17.36 -12.39
C VAL A 66 -20.26 -16.45 -12.43
N ILE A 67 -20.07 -15.73 -13.53
CA ILE A 67 -18.99 -14.75 -13.68
C ILE A 67 -19.13 -13.65 -12.61
N ASN A 68 -20.33 -13.16 -12.38
CA ASN A 68 -20.58 -12.17 -11.32
C ASN A 68 -20.20 -12.71 -9.93
N THR A 69 -20.57 -13.94 -9.61
CA THR A 69 -20.22 -14.55 -8.30
C THR A 69 -18.70 -14.66 -8.13
N ILE A 70 -17.99 -15.13 -9.14
CA ILE A 70 -16.52 -15.21 -9.13
C ILE A 70 -15.89 -13.81 -9.02
N PHE A 71 -16.41 -12.85 -9.76
CA PHE A 71 -15.98 -11.45 -9.71
C PHE A 71 -16.10 -10.89 -8.28
N GLN A 72 -17.28 -11.00 -7.67
CA GLN A 72 -17.53 -10.51 -6.32
C GLN A 72 -16.61 -11.20 -5.29
N PHE A 73 -16.46 -12.52 -5.39
CA PHE A 73 -15.58 -13.28 -4.51
C PHE A 73 -14.13 -12.77 -4.58
N ILE A 74 -13.58 -12.58 -5.78
CA ILE A 74 -12.21 -12.07 -5.93
C ILE A 74 -12.11 -10.61 -5.47
N HIS A 75 -13.12 -9.79 -5.79
CA HIS A 75 -13.13 -8.36 -5.52
C HIS A 75 -13.07 -8.06 -4.01
N ILE A 76 -13.81 -8.83 -3.19
CA ILE A 76 -13.91 -8.63 -1.73
C ILE A 76 -12.54 -8.68 -1.03
N TRP A 77 -11.68 -9.65 -1.36
CA TRP A 77 -10.42 -9.82 -0.64
C TRP A 77 -9.21 -9.21 -1.33
N ARG A 78 -9.26 -9.04 -2.65
CA ARG A 78 -8.12 -8.55 -3.44
C ARG A 78 -7.65 -7.17 -3.01
N MET A 79 -8.56 -6.21 -2.85
CA MET A 79 -8.22 -4.84 -2.47
C MET A 79 -7.71 -4.73 -1.03
N PRO A 80 -8.36 -5.34 -0.01
CA PRO A 80 -7.78 -5.46 1.33
C PRO A 80 -6.37 -6.03 1.32
N LEU A 81 -6.13 -7.10 0.58
CA LEU A 81 -4.82 -7.73 0.47
C LEU A 81 -3.75 -6.77 -0.04
N PHE A 82 -4.04 -5.97 -1.08
CA PHE A 82 -3.10 -4.98 -1.58
C PHE A 82 -2.72 -3.93 -0.54
N PHE A 83 -3.68 -3.43 0.24
CA PHE A 83 -3.39 -2.45 1.28
C PHE A 83 -2.60 -3.07 2.44
N ILE A 84 -2.91 -4.31 2.82
CA ILE A 84 -2.13 -5.05 3.83
C ILE A 84 -0.68 -5.22 3.37
N LEU A 85 -0.47 -5.70 2.14
CA LEU A 85 0.88 -5.84 1.58
C LEU A 85 1.61 -4.50 1.46
N ALA A 86 0.91 -3.44 1.04
CA ALA A 86 1.49 -2.10 0.96
C ALA A 86 1.97 -1.60 2.33
N GLY A 87 1.17 -1.81 3.40
CA GLY A 87 1.53 -1.46 4.77
C GLY A 87 2.72 -2.28 5.28
N PHE A 88 2.72 -3.60 5.06
CA PHE A 88 3.81 -4.49 5.42
C PHE A 88 5.14 -4.05 4.78
N PHE A 89 5.15 -3.88 3.47
CA PHE A 89 6.34 -3.43 2.74
C PHE A 89 6.74 -1.98 3.05
N ALA A 90 5.80 -1.12 3.43
CA ALA A 90 6.14 0.23 3.87
C ALA A 90 6.99 0.17 5.15
N ASN A 91 6.58 -0.61 6.14
CA ASN A 91 7.31 -0.75 7.40
C ASN A 91 8.65 -1.48 7.19
N LEU A 92 8.68 -2.55 6.39
CA LEU A 92 9.90 -3.27 6.02
C LEU A 92 10.96 -2.34 5.43
N ILE A 93 10.59 -1.47 4.49
CA ILE A 93 11.55 -0.60 3.82
C ILE A 93 11.98 0.54 4.74
N ILE A 94 11.06 1.11 5.53
CA ILE A 94 11.38 2.16 6.51
C ILE A 94 12.37 1.65 7.57
N SER A 95 12.27 0.39 7.96
CA SER A 95 13.19 -0.20 8.94
C SER A 95 14.58 -0.49 8.39
N LYS A 96 14.70 -0.74 7.06
CA LYS A 96 15.97 -1.13 6.42
C LYS A 96 16.69 0.01 5.69
N LYS A 97 15.97 1.03 5.22
CA LYS A 97 16.51 2.13 4.42
C LYS A 97 16.35 3.48 5.09
N SER A 98 17.15 4.46 4.63
CA SER A 98 16.98 5.83 5.09
C SER A 98 15.62 6.38 4.67
N TRP A 99 15.06 7.24 5.51
CA TRP A 99 13.75 7.86 5.28
C TRP A 99 13.68 8.63 3.96
N LYS A 100 14.73 9.38 3.60
CA LYS A 100 14.79 10.15 2.34
C LYS A 100 14.73 9.23 1.13
N SER A 101 15.46 8.12 1.15
CA SER A 101 15.45 7.13 0.08
C SER A 101 14.08 6.44 -0.05
N TRP A 102 13.43 6.14 1.07
CA TRP A 102 12.09 5.54 1.07
C TRP A 102 11.07 6.49 0.41
N TRP A 103 11.08 7.76 0.80
CA TRP A 103 10.16 8.78 0.30
C TRP A 103 10.32 8.99 -1.21
N GLY A 104 11.53 9.24 -1.66
CA GLY A 104 11.84 9.44 -3.08
C GLY A 104 11.41 8.26 -3.94
N ASN A 105 11.72 7.02 -3.51
CA ASN A 105 11.29 5.82 -4.23
C ASN A 105 9.77 5.65 -4.28
N ARG A 106 9.04 6.02 -3.21
CA ARG A 106 7.58 5.91 -3.20
C ARG A 106 6.92 6.97 -4.06
N LEU A 107 7.38 8.22 -3.97
CA LEU A 107 6.91 9.30 -4.85
C LEU A 107 7.11 8.95 -6.33
N LEU A 108 8.29 8.48 -6.72
CA LEU A 108 8.55 8.08 -8.10
C LEU A 108 7.66 6.90 -8.53
N ARG A 109 7.59 5.84 -7.74
CA ARG A 109 6.86 4.61 -8.13
C ARG A 109 5.35 4.74 -8.10
N ILE A 110 4.79 5.68 -7.35
CA ILE A 110 3.35 5.92 -7.24
C ILE A 110 2.98 7.21 -7.96
N GLY A 111 3.72 8.30 -7.73
CA GLY A 111 3.43 9.61 -8.27
C GLY A 111 3.64 9.70 -9.79
N LEU A 112 4.72 9.12 -10.30
CA LEU A 112 4.98 9.11 -11.75
C LEU A 112 3.87 8.42 -12.55
N PRO A 113 3.43 7.20 -12.20
CA PRO A 113 2.28 6.59 -12.86
C PRO A 113 1.01 7.43 -12.79
N ILE A 114 0.71 8.05 -11.65
CA ILE A 114 -0.47 8.93 -11.55
C ILE A 114 -0.32 10.14 -12.49
N MET A 115 0.83 10.81 -12.50
CA MET A 115 1.06 11.98 -13.35
C MET A 115 0.94 11.67 -14.84
N VAL A 116 1.35 10.47 -15.26
CA VAL A 116 1.30 10.07 -16.68
C VAL A 116 -0.06 9.50 -17.04
N PHE A 117 -0.58 8.56 -16.26
CA PHE A 117 -1.77 7.81 -16.63
C PHE A 117 -3.08 8.54 -16.28
N PHE A 118 -3.10 9.41 -15.26
CA PHE A 118 -4.32 10.15 -14.93
C PHE A 118 -4.78 11.06 -16.08
N PRO A 119 -3.94 11.96 -16.66
CA PRO A 119 -4.36 12.76 -17.80
C PRO A 119 -4.66 11.89 -19.03
N LEU A 120 -3.89 10.83 -19.28
CA LEU A 120 -4.13 9.93 -20.40
C LEU A 120 -5.52 9.26 -20.27
N MET A 121 -5.86 8.73 -19.11
CA MET A 121 -7.16 8.11 -18.87
C MET A 121 -8.30 9.14 -18.91
N SER A 122 -8.09 10.33 -18.37
CA SER A 122 -9.10 11.41 -18.42
C SER A 122 -9.42 11.86 -19.83
N LEU A 123 -8.44 11.76 -20.75
CA LEU A 123 -8.63 12.10 -22.16
C LEU A 123 -9.26 10.95 -22.98
N THR A 124 -8.98 9.70 -22.61
CA THR A 124 -9.36 8.55 -23.45
C THR A 124 -10.62 7.83 -22.97
N LEU A 125 -10.76 7.54 -21.68
CA LEU A 125 -11.84 6.69 -21.17
C LEU A 125 -13.26 7.27 -21.38
N PRO A 126 -13.54 8.59 -21.19
CA PRO A 126 -14.88 9.09 -21.29
C PRO A 126 -15.52 8.85 -22.66
N TRP A 127 -14.80 9.16 -23.74
CA TRP A 127 -15.33 8.97 -25.09
C TRP A 127 -15.30 7.52 -25.54
N ILE A 128 -14.31 6.70 -25.09
CA ILE A 128 -14.29 5.26 -25.37
C ILE A 128 -15.50 4.59 -24.73
N PHE A 129 -15.83 4.93 -23.47
CA PHE A 129 -16.99 4.36 -22.79
C PHE A 129 -18.33 4.84 -23.40
N LYS A 130 -18.38 6.09 -23.88
CA LYS A 130 -19.54 6.59 -24.59
C LYS A 130 -19.71 5.85 -25.90
N TYR A 131 -18.65 5.73 -26.71
CA TYR A 131 -18.67 4.99 -27.95
C TYR A 131 -19.13 3.53 -27.77
N GLY A 132 -18.61 2.84 -26.76
CA GLY A 132 -19.01 1.46 -26.45
C GLY A 132 -20.46 1.30 -25.99
N ARG A 133 -21.16 2.40 -25.64
CA ARG A 133 -22.59 2.38 -25.24
C ARG A 133 -23.54 2.88 -26.32
N THR A 134 -23.13 3.83 -27.12
CA THR A 134 -24.03 4.56 -28.05
C THR A 134 -23.62 4.42 -29.50
N GLU A 135 -22.46 3.79 -29.79
CA GLU A 135 -21.84 3.72 -31.11
C GLU A 135 -21.56 5.10 -31.75
N GLU A 136 -21.82 6.18 -31.03
CA GLU A 136 -21.54 7.53 -31.48
C GLU A 136 -20.12 7.95 -31.13
N PHE A 137 -19.33 8.32 -32.12
CA PHE A 137 -17.98 8.85 -31.94
C PHE A 137 -18.04 10.36 -31.64
N LEU A 138 -18.13 10.70 -30.36
CA LEU A 138 -18.07 12.08 -29.90
C LEU A 138 -16.90 12.22 -28.91
N PHE A 139 -15.87 12.96 -29.32
CA PHE A 139 -14.78 13.29 -28.42
C PHE A 139 -15.24 14.36 -27.43
N PHE A 140 -15.23 14.02 -26.13
CA PHE A 140 -15.48 14.98 -25.08
C PHE A 140 -14.54 14.72 -23.91
N TYR A 141 -14.20 15.77 -23.19
CA TYR A 141 -13.43 15.70 -21.97
C TYR A 141 -14.41 15.76 -20.77
N SER A 142 -14.41 14.73 -19.96
CA SER A 142 -15.15 14.73 -18.70
C SER A 142 -14.13 14.68 -17.55
N ASN A 143 -14.04 15.78 -16.82
CA ASN A 143 -13.22 15.86 -15.62
C ASN A 143 -14.13 15.89 -14.39
N GLU A 144 -14.70 14.76 -14.05
CA GLU A 144 -15.48 14.62 -12.80
C GLU A 144 -14.59 14.51 -11.57
N GLY A 145 -13.25 14.71 -11.71
CA GLY A 145 -12.29 14.61 -10.63
C GLY A 145 -12.09 13.20 -10.10
N GLN A 146 -12.67 12.21 -10.76
CA GLN A 146 -12.57 10.82 -10.36
C GLN A 146 -11.26 10.20 -10.87
N PRO A 147 -10.48 9.54 -10.02
CA PRO A 147 -9.20 8.95 -10.42
C PRO A 147 -9.35 7.67 -11.26
N PHE A 148 -10.54 7.34 -11.77
CA PHE A 148 -10.84 6.13 -12.53
C PHE A 148 -10.22 4.87 -11.86
N HIS A 149 -9.48 4.07 -12.63
CA HIS A 149 -8.78 2.88 -12.14
C HIS A 149 -7.56 3.20 -11.26
N LEU A 150 -7.13 4.46 -11.17
CA LEU A 150 -5.98 4.91 -10.37
C LEU A 150 -6.34 5.23 -8.91
N TRP A 151 -7.61 5.07 -8.49
CA TRP A 151 -8.05 5.35 -7.13
C TRP A 151 -7.21 4.64 -6.07
N PHE A 152 -6.75 3.42 -6.36
CA PHE A 152 -5.87 2.66 -5.49
C PHE A 152 -4.51 3.35 -5.28
N LEU A 153 -3.89 3.85 -6.35
CA LEU A 153 -2.64 4.61 -6.27
C LEU A 153 -2.84 5.92 -5.51
N TRP A 154 -4.01 6.55 -5.67
CA TRP A 154 -4.39 7.76 -4.95
C TRP A 154 -4.45 7.52 -3.44
N HIS A 155 -5.09 6.43 -2.99
CA HIS A 155 -5.08 6.03 -1.59
C HIS A 155 -3.66 5.76 -1.08
N LEU A 156 -2.83 5.08 -1.87
CA LEU A 156 -1.43 4.82 -1.49
C LEU A 156 -0.61 6.10 -1.33
N ILE A 157 -0.79 7.10 -2.18
CA ILE A 157 -0.08 8.38 -2.05
C ILE A 157 -0.50 9.11 -0.77
N ILE A 158 -1.79 9.10 -0.45
CA ILE A 158 -2.31 9.64 0.80
C ILE A 158 -1.68 8.92 2.00
N PHE A 159 -1.57 7.60 1.97
CA PHE A 159 -0.95 6.84 3.07
C PHE A 159 0.55 7.12 3.21
N VAL A 160 1.25 7.34 2.12
CA VAL A 160 2.65 7.78 2.14
C VAL A 160 2.75 9.15 2.79
N ILE A 161 1.88 10.09 2.43
CA ILE A 161 1.83 11.44 3.03
C ILE A 161 1.48 11.36 4.53
N LEU A 162 0.45 10.59 4.89
CA LEU A 162 0.07 10.39 6.30
C LEU A 162 1.19 9.78 7.12
N THR A 163 1.90 8.80 6.57
CA THR A 163 3.07 8.19 7.24
C THR A 163 4.18 9.22 7.45
N ALA A 164 4.39 10.11 6.47
CA ALA A 164 5.36 11.20 6.58
C ALA A 164 4.96 12.23 7.64
N LEU A 165 3.69 12.66 7.62
CA LEU A 165 3.14 13.60 8.60
C LEU A 165 3.23 13.03 10.02
N PHE A 166 2.87 11.75 10.19
CA PHE A 166 2.97 11.09 11.50
C PHE A 166 4.42 11.07 12.02
N ARG A 167 5.37 10.76 11.14
CA ARG A 167 6.80 10.82 11.50
C ARG A 167 7.25 12.22 11.83
N PHE A 168 6.83 13.22 11.06
CA PHE A 168 7.17 14.63 11.30
C PHE A 168 6.65 15.10 12.65
N HIS A 169 5.38 14.83 12.98
CA HIS A 169 4.79 15.10 14.29
C HIS A 169 5.54 14.39 15.41
N TYR A 170 5.96 13.15 15.18
CA TYR A 170 6.76 12.41 16.15
C TYR A 170 8.11 13.10 16.43
N LEU A 171 8.80 13.59 15.40
CA LEU A 171 10.09 14.27 15.52
C LEU A 171 9.95 15.64 16.21
N ILE A 172 8.95 16.42 15.81
CA ILE A 172 8.65 17.72 16.46
C ILE A 172 8.30 17.50 17.92
N GLY A 173 7.41 16.59 18.22
CA GLY A 173 7.05 16.26 19.59
C GLY A 173 8.28 15.88 20.42
N ALA A 174 9.19 15.06 19.89
CA ALA A 174 10.43 14.72 20.59
C ALA A 174 11.37 15.91 20.81
N SER A 175 11.35 16.89 19.91
CA SER A 175 12.13 18.13 20.06
C SER A 175 11.50 19.07 21.09
N VAL A 176 10.20 19.28 21.01
CA VAL A 176 9.44 20.10 21.97
C VAL A 176 9.59 19.55 23.38
N PHE A 177 9.48 18.22 23.56
CA PHE A 177 9.65 17.62 24.90
C PHE A 177 11.06 17.81 25.46
N ARG A 178 12.10 17.75 24.62
CA ARG A 178 13.48 18.08 25.05
C ARG A 178 13.62 19.53 25.46
N SER A 179 12.93 20.45 24.79
CA SER A 179 12.93 21.87 25.17
C SER A 179 12.18 22.11 26.46
N LEU A 180 11.03 21.47 26.71
CA LEU A 180 10.28 21.53 27.94
C LEU A 180 11.10 21.02 29.14
N ASP A 181 11.87 19.95 28.94
CA ASP A 181 12.78 19.43 29.97
C ASP A 181 13.86 20.46 30.35
N ARG A 182 14.38 21.26 29.39
CA ARG A 182 15.37 22.30 29.63
C ARG A 182 14.80 23.51 30.42
N ILE A 183 13.51 23.78 30.28
CA ILE A 183 12.81 24.90 30.92
C ILE A 183 12.30 24.52 32.35
N GLY A 184 12.61 23.31 32.81
CA GLY A 184 12.19 22.85 34.15
C GLY A 184 10.79 22.24 34.23
N MET A 185 10.05 22.15 33.10
CA MET A 185 8.74 21.52 33.03
C MET A 185 8.80 20.00 32.73
N GLY A 186 9.79 19.34 33.32
CA GLY A 186 10.06 17.91 33.11
C GLY A 186 8.90 16.97 33.47
N PHE A 187 8.02 17.39 34.37
CA PHE A 187 6.82 16.61 34.73
C PHE A 187 5.88 16.45 33.57
N ILE A 188 5.60 17.54 32.83
CA ILE A 188 4.73 17.53 31.63
C ILE A 188 5.39 16.70 30.50
N GLY A 189 6.70 16.90 30.31
CA GLY A 189 7.47 16.13 29.34
C GLY A 189 7.46 14.63 29.63
N ASN A 190 7.56 14.23 30.91
CA ASN A 190 7.51 12.83 31.34
C ASN A 190 6.11 12.23 31.15
N ALA A 191 5.05 12.94 31.52
CA ALA A 191 3.67 12.50 31.34
C ALA A 191 3.35 12.26 29.84
N CYS A 192 3.72 13.19 28.96
CA CYS A 192 3.56 13.06 27.53
C CYS A 192 4.42 11.95 26.92
N ARG A 193 5.67 11.76 27.37
CA ARG A 193 6.51 10.63 26.96
C ARG A 193 5.90 9.29 27.38
N LYS A 194 5.38 9.20 28.60
CA LYS A 194 4.69 8.01 29.11
C LYS A 194 3.43 7.72 28.29
N SER A 195 2.57 8.72 28.09
CA SER A 195 1.36 8.59 27.27
C SER A 195 1.69 8.13 25.82
N ARG A 196 2.69 8.74 25.19
CA ARG A 196 3.16 8.36 23.86
C ARG A 196 3.72 6.94 23.81
N ARG A 197 4.52 6.52 24.81
CA ARG A 197 5.03 5.14 24.91
C ARG A 197 3.90 4.16 25.12
N THR A 198 2.93 4.50 25.96
CA THR A 198 1.75 3.66 26.20
C THR A 198 0.92 3.57 24.90
N LEU A 199 0.63 4.69 24.24
CA LEU A 199 -0.14 4.70 22.99
C LEU A 199 0.58 3.93 21.88
N SER A 200 1.88 4.16 21.69
CA SER A 200 2.66 3.40 20.71
C SER A 200 2.79 1.93 21.09
N GLY A 201 2.91 1.62 22.40
CA GLY A 201 2.93 0.26 22.91
C GLY A 201 1.60 -0.46 22.71
N VAL A 202 0.47 0.23 22.90
CA VAL A 202 -0.86 -0.32 22.64
C VAL A 202 -1.07 -0.49 21.15
N LEU A 203 -0.80 0.53 20.34
CA LEU A 203 -1.00 0.49 18.87
C LEU A 203 -0.09 -0.53 18.17
N PHE A 204 1.07 -0.86 18.73
CA PHE A 204 2.07 -1.74 18.11
C PHE A 204 2.45 -2.96 18.96
N ARG A 205 1.62 -3.32 19.93
CA ARG A 205 1.80 -4.53 20.74
C ARG A 205 1.34 -5.76 19.98
N SER A 206 1.80 -6.96 20.34
CA SER A 206 1.47 -8.23 19.66
C SER A 206 -0.03 -8.54 19.51
N ARG A 207 -0.89 -7.97 20.36
CA ARG A 207 -2.36 -8.15 20.30
C ARG A 207 -3.07 -7.16 19.38
N VAL A 208 -2.41 -6.12 18.90
CA VAL A 208 -3.01 -5.08 18.06
C VAL A 208 -3.42 -5.60 16.67
N PRO A 209 -2.69 -6.51 16.02
CA PRO A 209 -3.18 -7.12 14.78
C PRO A 209 -4.58 -7.72 14.90
N ILE A 210 -4.90 -8.32 16.05
CA ILE A 210 -6.24 -8.89 16.31
C ILE A 210 -7.29 -7.77 16.33
N GLY A 211 -7.03 -6.66 17.02
CA GLY A 211 -7.92 -5.48 17.02
C GLY A 211 -8.12 -4.88 15.63
N PHE A 212 -7.05 -4.80 14.82
CA PHE A 212 -7.14 -4.36 13.44
C PHE A 212 -7.95 -5.34 12.58
N ILE A 213 -7.77 -6.65 12.75
CA ILE A 213 -8.55 -7.67 12.03
C ILE A 213 -10.02 -7.52 12.34
N ILE A 214 -10.39 -7.39 13.63
CA ILE A 214 -11.79 -7.19 14.05
C ILE A 214 -12.33 -5.88 13.46
N ALA A 215 -11.58 -4.78 13.53
CA ALA A 215 -11.99 -3.50 12.96
C ALA A 215 -12.18 -3.58 11.44
N CYS A 216 -11.26 -4.23 10.73
CA CYS A 216 -11.38 -4.45 9.29
C CYS A 216 -12.59 -5.30 8.95
N TRP A 217 -12.88 -6.33 9.74
CA TRP A 217 -14.04 -7.19 9.54
C TRP A 217 -15.35 -6.41 9.74
N VAL A 218 -15.45 -5.65 10.83
CA VAL A 218 -16.63 -4.81 11.12
C VAL A 218 -16.84 -3.78 10.01
N VAL A 219 -15.78 -3.08 9.58
CA VAL A 219 -15.90 -2.08 8.50
C VAL A 219 -16.29 -2.73 7.19
N ASN A 220 -15.70 -3.88 6.84
CA ASN A 220 -16.06 -4.59 5.62
C ASN A 220 -17.51 -5.03 5.61
N PHE A 221 -18.01 -5.50 6.76
CA PHE A 221 -19.41 -5.88 6.92
C PHE A 221 -20.36 -4.68 6.85
N SER A 222 -20.00 -3.56 7.50
CA SER A 222 -20.84 -2.34 7.53
C SER A 222 -20.88 -1.58 6.18
N THR A 223 -19.83 -1.70 5.36
CA THR A 223 -19.74 -1.04 4.05
C THR A 223 -20.21 -1.92 2.89
N GLY A 224 -20.71 -3.14 3.16
CA GLY A 224 -21.09 -4.07 2.10
C GLY A 224 -19.96 -4.48 1.16
N GLY A 225 -18.71 -4.31 1.59
CA GLY A 225 -17.52 -4.61 0.78
C GLY A 225 -17.08 -3.46 -0.15
N GLU A 226 -17.79 -2.34 -0.18
CA GLU A 226 -17.40 -1.15 -0.96
C GLU A 226 -16.23 -0.38 -0.33
N ILE A 227 -15.06 -1.00 -0.35
CA ILE A 227 -13.80 -0.40 0.16
C ILE A 227 -13.30 0.70 -0.78
N ILE A 228 -13.73 0.69 -2.03
CA ILE A 228 -13.23 1.56 -3.11
C ILE A 228 -13.36 3.04 -2.77
N LEU A 229 -14.46 3.44 -2.15
CA LEU A 229 -14.73 4.83 -1.79
C LEU A 229 -14.39 5.17 -0.34
N ASN A 230 -14.04 4.17 0.48
CA ASN A 230 -13.80 4.37 1.90
C ASN A 230 -12.30 4.40 2.23
N LEU A 231 -11.73 5.61 2.24
CA LEU A 231 -10.34 5.85 2.61
C LEU A 231 -10.01 5.33 4.02
N GLY A 232 -10.96 5.41 4.96
CA GLY A 232 -10.79 4.92 6.33
C GLY A 232 -10.62 3.40 6.39
N ALA A 233 -11.44 2.66 5.64
CA ALA A 233 -11.32 1.21 5.52
C ALA A 233 -9.97 0.80 4.92
N SER A 234 -9.58 1.44 3.83
CA SER A 234 -8.28 1.21 3.18
C SER A 234 -7.12 1.50 4.13
N LEU A 235 -7.22 2.55 4.95
CA LEU A 235 -6.22 2.92 5.95
C LEU A 235 -6.11 1.87 7.07
N LEU A 236 -7.23 1.27 7.50
CA LEU A 236 -7.22 0.18 8.49
C LEU A 236 -6.46 -1.04 7.96
N TYR A 237 -6.72 -1.45 6.73
CA TYR A 237 -5.98 -2.57 6.11
C TYR A 237 -4.49 -2.26 5.94
N PHE A 238 -4.15 -1.03 5.56
CA PHE A 238 -2.76 -0.59 5.51
C PHE A 238 -2.11 -0.61 6.91
N GLY A 239 -2.80 -0.12 7.93
CA GLY A 239 -2.37 -0.15 9.33
C GLY A 239 -2.16 -1.57 9.85
N LEU A 240 -3.06 -2.50 9.49
CA LEU A 240 -2.91 -3.93 9.79
C LEU A 240 -1.60 -4.46 9.21
N GLY A 241 -1.35 -4.25 7.92
CA GLY A 241 -0.12 -4.70 7.26
C GLY A 241 1.14 -4.09 7.90
N TYR A 242 1.10 -2.80 8.22
CA TYR A 242 2.19 -2.11 8.88
C TYR A 242 2.50 -2.70 10.28
N SER A 243 1.48 -3.08 11.03
CA SER A 243 1.64 -3.70 12.35
C SER A 243 2.12 -5.17 12.27
N LEU A 244 1.69 -5.91 11.25
CA LEU A 244 2.11 -7.30 11.02
C LEU A 244 3.62 -7.43 10.81
N TYR A 245 4.24 -6.54 10.04
CA TYR A 245 5.70 -6.55 9.87
C TYR A 245 6.43 -6.40 11.20
N ARG A 246 5.97 -5.51 12.08
CA ARG A 246 6.61 -5.29 13.39
C ARG A 246 6.53 -6.51 14.30
N ASN A 247 5.53 -7.35 14.11
CA ASN A 247 5.30 -8.57 14.85
C ASN A 247 5.69 -9.82 14.04
N SER A 248 6.46 -9.68 12.97
CA SER A 248 6.86 -10.80 12.09
C SER A 248 7.65 -11.88 12.81
N SER A 249 8.35 -11.54 13.92
CA SER A 249 9.01 -12.52 14.80
C SER A 249 8.04 -13.50 15.50
N LEU A 250 6.72 -13.23 15.44
CA LEU A 250 5.70 -14.17 15.94
C LEU A 250 5.29 -15.22 14.89
N PHE A 251 5.69 -15.03 13.63
CA PHE A 251 5.34 -15.90 12.49
C PHE A 251 6.56 -16.61 11.90
N MET A 252 7.73 -16.37 12.43
CA MET A 252 8.97 -17.11 12.18
C MET A 252 9.31 -18.01 13.35
#